data_86b6cf7a2cb3699993c548ed5cfa90c2
#
_entry.id   86b6cf7a2cb3699993c548ed5cfa90c2
#
_cell.length_a   1.000
_cell.length_b   1.000
_cell.length_c   1.000
_cell.angle_alpha   90.00
_cell.angle_beta   90.00
_cell.angle_gamma   90.00
#
_symmetry.space_group_name_H-M   'P 1'
#
loop_
_entity.id
_entity.type
_entity.pdbx_description
1 polymer ?
#
loop_
_entity_poly.entity_id
_entity_poly.type
_entity_poly.pdbx_seq_one_letter_code
_entity_poly.pdbx_strand_id
1 'polypeptide(L)'
;MNEKDYNLMSESEQLVAVNEDGGVIRYIKNPSEAVQLAAVNEDGWAIDVIKNPSETVQLAAVNRYGGIIRYIKNPSESVQIAAISQNCYAIHYIKKPTISVQMMAKLLS
;
A
#
# COMPACT_ATOMS: atom_id res chain seq x y z
N MET A 1 -16.17 -23.97 11.24
CA MET A 1 -15.80 -23.30 10.93
C MET A 1 -15.99 -22.33 10.89
N ASN A 2 -15.94 -21.81 11.03
CA ASN A 2 -16.29 -20.79 11.06
C ASN A 2 -15.62 -19.83 10.37
N GLU A 3 -15.51 -19.97 9.09
CA GLU A 3 -14.98 -18.98 8.29
C GLU A 3 -15.91 -17.82 8.33
N LYS A 4 -15.40 -16.67 8.68
CA LYS A 4 -16.14 -15.44 8.63
C LYS A 4 -16.29 -15.03 7.18
N ASP A 5 -17.48 -14.60 6.80
CA ASP A 5 -17.66 -14.03 5.49
C ASP A 5 -17.55 -12.52 5.61
N TYR A 6 -16.34 -12.02 5.35
CA TYR A 6 -16.06 -10.59 5.47
C TYR A 6 -16.88 -9.75 4.49
N ASN A 7 -17.36 -10.36 3.41
CA ASN A 7 -18.17 -9.65 2.43
C ASN A 7 -19.58 -9.36 2.92
N LEU A 8 -20.04 -10.08 3.95
CA LEU A 8 -21.35 -9.83 4.54
C LEU A 8 -21.28 -8.81 5.68
N MET A 9 -20.07 -8.41 6.05
CA MET A 9 -19.91 -7.43 7.12
C MET A 9 -20.17 -6.02 6.61
N SER A 10 -20.65 -5.16 7.51
CA SER A 10 -20.72 -3.74 7.22
C SER A 10 -19.30 -3.17 7.12
N GLU A 11 -19.19 -1.95 6.57
CA GLU A 11 -17.88 -1.31 6.50
C GLU A 11 -17.28 -1.15 7.88
N SER A 12 -18.09 -0.78 8.87
CA SER A 12 -17.59 -0.63 10.23
C SER A 12 -17.02 -1.93 10.76
N GLU A 13 -17.69 -3.04 10.49
CA GLU A 13 -17.20 -4.35 10.94
C GLU A 13 -15.93 -4.74 10.19
N GLN A 14 -15.86 -4.43 8.89
CA GLN A 14 -14.66 -4.70 8.12
C GLN A 14 -13.48 -3.88 8.65
N LEU A 15 -13.74 -2.62 9.04
CA LEU A 15 -12.68 -1.77 9.60
C LEU A 15 -12.13 -2.37 10.89
N VAL A 16 -13.01 -2.89 11.76
CA VAL A 16 -12.54 -3.53 12.98
C VAL A 16 -11.69 -4.75 12.64
N ALA A 17 -12.13 -5.55 11.68
CA ALA A 17 -11.42 -6.77 11.31
C ALA A 17 -10.02 -6.45 10.77
N VAL A 18 -9.90 -5.47 9.85
CA VAL A 18 -8.60 -5.16 9.27
C VAL A 18 -7.69 -4.43 10.25
N ASN A 19 -8.26 -3.73 11.24
CA ASN A 19 -7.44 -3.12 12.28
C ASN A 19 -6.80 -4.18 13.18
N GLU A 20 -7.46 -5.32 13.33
CA GLU A 20 -6.88 -6.42 14.10
C GLU A 20 -5.88 -7.22 13.27
N ASP A 21 -6.15 -7.36 11.97
CA ASP A 21 -5.28 -8.10 11.06
C ASP A 21 -5.48 -7.56 9.65
N GLY A 22 -4.53 -6.72 9.20
CA GLY A 22 -4.63 -6.11 7.88
C GLY A 22 -4.72 -7.12 6.76
N GLY A 23 -4.16 -8.32 6.96
CA GLY A 23 -4.16 -9.34 5.93
C GLY A 23 -5.53 -9.90 5.58
N VAL A 24 -6.53 -9.69 6.44
CA VAL A 24 -7.87 -10.22 6.13
C VAL A 24 -8.51 -9.50 4.95
N ILE A 25 -7.95 -8.36 4.52
CA ILE A 25 -8.50 -7.66 3.36
C ILE A 25 -8.50 -8.54 2.11
N ARG A 26 -7.64 -9.56 2.07
CA ARG A 26 -7.60 -10.49 0.94
C ARG A 26 -8.93 -11.21 0.74
N TYR A 27 -9.74 -11.29 1.79
CA TYR A 27 -11.02 -11.97 1.74
C TYR A 27 -12.18 -11.04 1.44
N ILE A 28 -11.91 -9.74 1.25
CA ILE A 28 -12.94 -8.74 0.94
C ILE A 28 -12.83 -8.39 -0.54
N LYS A 29 -13.91 -8.66 -1.29
CA LYS A 29 -13.86 -8.53 -2.75
C LYS A 29 -13.70 -7.10 -3.24
N ASN A 30 -14.47 -6.19 -2.68
CA ASN A 30 -14.44 -4.78 -3.11
C ASN A 30 -14.33 -3.88 -1.90
N PRO A 31 -13.16 -3.88 -1.24
CA PRO A 31 -13.02 -3.06 -0.04
C PRO A 31 -13.10 -1.58 -0.40
N SER A 32 -13.76 -0.80 0.46
CA SER A 32 -13.80 0.65 0.30
C SER A 32 -12.40 1.21 0.51
N GLU A 33 -12.18 2.45 0.07
CA GLU A 33 -10.89 3.08 0.29
C GLU A 33 -10.57 3.17 1.78
N ALA A 34 -11.57 3.43 2.62
CA ALA A 34 -11.35 3.49 4.06
C ALA A 34 -10.83 2.16 4.59
N VAL A 35 -11.41 1.05 4.14
CA VAL A 35 -10.96 -0.28 4.54
C VAL A 35 -9.56 -0.56 4.02
N GLN A 36 -9.28 -0.17 2.77
CA GLN A 36 -7.95 -0.33 2.19
C GLN A 36 -6.90 0.46 2.99
N LEU A 37 -7.23 1.71 3.35
CA LEU A 37 -6.31 2.53 4.13
C LEU A 37 -6.05 1.90 5.50
N ALA A 38 -7.10 1.43 6.16
CA ALA A 38 -6.94 0.79 7.47
C ALA A 38 -6.05 -0.45 7.35
N ALA A 39 -6.24 -1.23 6.30
CA ALA A 39 -5.45 -2.45 6.10
C ALA A 39 -3.98 -2.13 5.89
N VAL A 40 -3.64 -1.16 5.01
CA VAL A 40 -2.24 -0.85 4.74
C VAL A 40 -1.60 -0.11 5.91
N ASN A 41 -2.39 0.61 6.71
CA ASN A 41 -1.85 1.22 7.92
C ASN A 41 -1.51 0.19 8.98
N GLU A 42 -2.28 -0.89 9.03
CA GLU A 42 -1.98 -1.98 9.95
C GLU A 42 -0.85 -2.84 9.42
N ASP A 43 -0.86 -3.12 8.13
CA ASP A 43 0.11 -3.98 7.48
C ASP A 43 0.34 -3.47 6.06
N GLY A 44 1.45 -2.76 5.85
CA GLY A 44 1.76 -2.18 4.55
C GLY A 44 1.77 -3.21 3.42
N TRP A 45 2.12 -4.47 3.74
CA TRP A 45 2.16 -5.51 2.72
C TRP A 45 0.78 -5.87 2.20
N ALA A 46 -0.30 -5.40 2.87
CA ALA A 46 -1.66 -5.64 2.39
C ALA A 46 -1.88 -5.06 1.00
N ILE A 47 -1.07 -4.06 0.59
CA ILE A 47 -1.19 -3.47 -0.75
C ILE A 47 -1.06 -4.52 -1.85
N ASP A 48 -0.32 -5.60 -1.59
CA ASP A 48 -0.07 -6.62 -2.59
C ASP A 48 -1.35 -7.36 -3.00
N VAL A 49 -2.32 -7.40 -2.10
CA VAL A 49 -3.58 -8.12 -2.39
C VAL A 49 -4.74 -7.18 -2.71
N ILE A 50 -4.49 -5.88 -2.81
CA ILE A 50 -5.52 -4.91 -3.17
C ILE A 50 -5.45 -4.66 -4.67
N LYS A 51 -6.57 -4.90 -5.37
CA LYS A 51 -6.63 -4.61 -6.80
C LYS A 51 -6.79 -3.11 -7.01
N ASN A 52 -5.97 -2.55 -7.89
CA ASN A 52 -6.08 -1.15 -8.29
C ASN A 52 -6.17 -0.19 -7.11
N PRO A 53 -5.20 -0.23 -6.19
CA PRO A 53 -5.26 0.71 -5.07
C PRO A 53 -5.14 2.15 -5.57
N SER A 54 -5.88 3.06 -4.94
CA SER A 54 -5.81 4.48 -5.29
C SER A 54 -4.43 5.03 -4.92
N GLU A 55 -4.09 6.19 -5.47
CA GLU A 55 -2.82 6.81 -5.12
C GLU A 55 -2.75 7.09 -3.63
N THR A 56 -3.88 7.46 -3.01
CA THR A 56 -3.91 7.70 -1.56
C THR A 56 -3.49 6.44 -0.79
N VAL A 57 -4.00 5.28 -1.19
CA VAL A 57 -3.65 4.02 -0.56
C VAL A 57 -2.19 3.66 -0.82
N GLN A 58 -1.73 3.89 -2.06
CA GLN A 58 -0.33 3.65 -2.41
C GLN A 58 0.61 4.49 -1.57
N LEU A 59 0.28 5.78 -1.41
CA LEU A 59 1.09 6.69 -0.60
C LEU A 59 1.13 6.24 0.85
N ALA A 60 0.00 5.82 1.40
CA ALA A 60 -0.03 5.33 2.77
C ALA A 60 0.89 4.13 2.95
N ALA A 61 0.89 3.22 1.98
CA ALA A 61 1.72 2.02 2.06
C ALA A 61 3.21 2.35 1.99
N VAL A 62 3.62 3.18 1.00
CA VAL A 62 5.05 3.48 0.83
C VAL A 62 5.57 4.40 1.94
N ASN A 63 4.70 5.19 2.55
CA ASN A 63 5.13 6.02 3.68
C ASN A 63 5.46 5.17 4.91
N ARG A 64 4.89 3.98 5.00
CA ARG A 64 5.27 3.05 6.06
C ARG A 64 6.56 2.32 5.72
N TYR A 65 6.65 1.77 4.50
CA TYR A 65 7.83 1.04 4.06
C TYR A 65 8.05 1.35 2.57
N GLY A 66 9.07 2.14 2.28
CA GLY A 66 9.35 2.53 0.89
C GLY A 66 9.51 1.36 -0.06
N GLY A 67 10.09 0.26 0.44
CA GLY A 67 10.31 -0.91 -0.40
C GLY A 67 9.03 -1.59 -0.88
N ILE A 68 7.89 -1.25 -0.31
CA ILE A 68 6.61 -1.78 -0.75
C ILE A 68 6.31 -1.36 -2.19
N ILE A 69 6.97 -0.32 -2.69
CA ILE A 69 6.75 0.15 -4.06
C ILE A 69 6.96 -0.98 -5.08
N ARG A 70 7.73 -2.00 -4.73
CA ARG A 70 7.95 -3.13 -5.64
C ARG A 70 6.64 -3.85 -5.98
N TYR A 71 5.62 -3.71 -5.15
CA TYR A 71 4.33 -4.36 -5.35
C TYR A 71 3.31 -3.46 -6.03
N ILE A 72 3.69 -2.23 -6.38
CA ILE A 72 2.79 -1.28 -7.01
C ILE A 72 3.12 -1.19 -8.49
N LYS A 73 2.11 -1.47 -9.32
CA LYS A 73 2.28 -1.38 -10.77
C LYS A 73 2.20 0.09 -11.20
N ASN A 74 3.16 0.51 -12.00
CA ASN A 74 3.16 1.86 -12.58
C ASN A 74 2.93 2.95 -11.56
N PRO A 75 3.76 3.01 -10.50
CA PRO A 75 3.57 4.06 -9.50
C PRO A 75 3.80 5.44 -10.11
N SER A 76 2.99 6.41 -9.68
CA SER A 76 3.16 7.79 -10.11
C SER A 76 4.48 8.34 -9.55
N GLU A 77 4.93 9.48 -10.11
CA GLU A 77 6.14 10.10 -9.58
C GLU A 77 5.99 10.47 -8.12
N SER A 78 4.79 10.92 -7.71
CA SER A 78 4.55 11.23 -6.31
C SER A 78 4.77 10.02 -5.40
N VAL A 79 4.29 8.86 -5.83
CA VAL A 79 4.48 7.63 -5.06
C VAL A 79 5.95 7.23 -5.04
N GLN A 80 6.63 7.38 -6.19
CA GLN A 80 8.06 7.09 -6.27
C GLN A 80 8.85 7.97 -5.30
N ILE A 81 8.56 9.27 -5.30
CA ILE A 81 9.23 10.21 -4.41
C ILE A 81 8.97 9.87 -2.95
N ALA A 82 7.73 9.55 -2.62
CA ALA A 82 7.39 9.18 -1.24
C ALA A 82 8.16 7.93 -0.82
N ALA A 83 8.28 6.96 -1.72
CA ALA A 83 8.97 5.72 -1.41
C ALA A 83 10.45 5.97 -1.11
N ILE A 84 11.14 6.74 -1.98
CA ILE A 84 12.56 6.97 -1.78
C ILE A 84 12.82 7.94 -0.63
N SER A 85 11.84 8.80 -0.30
CA SER A 85 11.98 9.67 0.88
C SER A 85 11.92 8.85 2.16
N GLN A 86 11.13 7.79 2.15
CA GLN A 86 11.04 6.89 3.30
C GLN A 86 12.29 6.01 3.38
N ASN A 87 12.77 5.55 2.21
CA ASN A 87 13.94 4.67 2.14
C ASN A 87 14.58 4.83 0.77
N CYS A 88 15.73 5.49 0.69
CA CYS A 88 16.34 5.78 -0.61
C CYS A 88 16.68 4.52 -1.40
N TYR A 89 16.88 3.39 -0.72
CA TYR A 89 17.14 2.13 -1.43
C TYR A 89 15.93 1.63 -2.20
N ALA A 90 14.74 2.20 -1.96
CA ALA A 90 13.55 1.83 -2.72
C ALA A 90 13.73 2.11 -4.22
N ILE A 91 14.68 2.97 -4.60
CA ILE A 91 14.96 3.25 -6.00
C ILE A 91 15.25 1.96 -6.78
N HIS A 92 15.81 0.96 -6.12
CA HIS A 92 16.16 -0.30 -6.79
C HIS A 92 14.93 -1.12 -7.16
N TYR A 93 13.77 -0.80 -6.61
CA TYR A 93 12.53 -1.50 -6.90
C TYR A 93 11.66 -0.78 -7.92
N ILE A 94 12.11 0.37 -8.40
CA ILE A 94 11.36 1.15 -9.39
C ILE A 94 11.93 0.82 -10.77
N LYS A 95 11.07 0.28 -11.64
CA LYS A 95 11.54 -0.20 -12.94
C LYS A 95 11.99 0.92 -13.86
N LYS A 96 11.26 2.03 -13.88
CA LYS A 96 11.57 3.15 -14.76
C LYS A 96 11.47 4.44 -13.98
N PRO A 97 12.42 4.70 -13.09
CA PRO A 97 12.36 5.93 -12.31
C PRO A 97 12.61 7.14 -13.23
N THR A 98 11.89 8.23 -12.95
CA THR A 98 12.12 9.47 -13.67
C THR A 98 13.50 10.03 -13.28
N ILE A 99 14.00 10.96 -14.09
CA ILE A 99 15.28 11.60 -13.79
C ILE A 99 15.22 12.30 -12.45
N SER A 100 14.11 13.00 -12.17
CA SER A 100 13.91 13.66 -10.88
C SER A 100 14.02 12.69 -9.71
N VAL A 101 13.39 11.53 -9.84
CA VAL A 101 13.43 10.51 -8.80
C VAL A 101 14.84 9.96 -8.62
N GLN A 102 15.56 9.72 -9.73
CA GLN A 102 16.94 9.25 -9.66
C GLN A 102 17.83 10.26 -8.95
N MET A 103 17.65 11.54 -9.26
CA MET A 103 18.44 12.59 -8.62
C MET A 103 18.14 12.71 -7.14
N MET A 104 16.85 12.62 -6.77
CA MET A 104 16.48 12.64 -5.37
C MET A 104 17.08 11.50 -4.59
N ALA A 105 17.03 10.29 -5.16
CA ALA A 105 17.59 9.12 -4.50
C ALA A 105 19.08 9.33 -4.24
N LYS A 106 19.77 9.93 -5.20
CA LYS A 106 21.20 10.21 -5.08
C LYS A 106 21.48 11.20 -3.94
N LEU A 107 20.63 12.23 -3.84
CA LEU A 107 20.79 13.23 -2.81
C LEU A 107 20.51 12.67 -1.41
N LEU A 108 19.63 11.70 -1.33
CA LEU A 108 19.24 11.10 -0.05
C LEU A 108 20.16 9.96 0.39
N SER A 109 21.01 9.48 -0.49
CA SER A 109 21.88 8.35 -0.18
C SER A 109 23.12 8.76 0.62
#